data_5b341c479562330b4d087d8985a08301
#
_entry.id   5b341c479562330b4d087d8985a08301
#
_cell.length_a   1.000
_cell.length_b   1.000
_cell.length_c   1.000
_cell.angle_alpha   90.00
_cell.angle_beta   90.00
_cell.angle_gamma   90.00
#
_symmetry.space_group_name_H-M   'P 1'
#
loop_
_entity.id
_entity.type
_entity.pdbx_description
1 polymer ?
#
loop_
_entity_poly.entity_id
_entity_poly.type
_entity_poly.pdbx_seq_one_letter_code
_entity_poly.pdbx_strand_id
1 'polypeptide(L)'
;MRFIIMHKTEPRWEAGAIPDAELIARVGKLMGEFMKSGTLLGGEGLRASSQGVRLRFSGGERTVTKGPFTPSNELPAGFTLVRTASLDEAMHWASRFAGIVGDVEIDIRPVTEPWDIGMVPVPSELPTRRYMLLYKADAASESGRPRPAEQRAKISRLFEEMSSAGVLLTNIGLQPSEQGKRYTFKGGRHTVVDGPFAESKELIAGYVMFRAQSLEEAAEWASRYGVAVGAHEVDLRVLEEAG
;
A
#
# COMPACT_ATOMS: atom_id res chain seq x y z
N MET A 1 13.31 9.78 -10.24
CA MET A 1 13.00 8.49 -9.58
C MET A 1 11.57 8.52 -9.05
N ARG A 2 10.94 7.37 -8.81
CA ARG A 2 9.59 7.27 -8.24
C ARG A 2 9.68 6.70 -6.83
N PHE A 3 8.95 7.29 -5.92
CA PHE A 3 8.96 6.95 -4.49
C PHE A 3 7.54 6.73 -3.98
N ILE A 4 7.45 6.01 -2.88
CA ILE A 4 6.24 5.87 -2.08
C ILE A 4 6.58 6.13 -0.61
N ILE A 5 5.71 6.86 0.06
CA ILE A 5 5.69 6.98 1.52
C ILE A 5 4.47 6.23 2.02
N MET A 6 4.69 5.28 2.93
CA MET A 6 3.64 4.48 3.55
C MET A 6 3.61 4.78 5.04
N HIS A 7 2.47 5.24 5.57
CA HIS A 7 2.31 5.42 7.01
C HIS A 7 1.65 4.20 7.65
N LYS A 8 2.03 3.93 8.87
CA LYS A 8 1.54 2.81 9.66
C LYS A 8 0.21 3.14 10.34
N THR A 9 -0.58 2.09 10.57
CA THR A 9 -1.84 2.23 11.29
C THR A 9 -1.61 2.45 12.79
N GLU A 10 -2.61 2.98 13.44
CA GLU A 10 -2.67 3.13 14.90
C GLU A 10 -3.95 2.45 15.42
N PRO A 11 -3.99 2.09 16.72
CA PRO A 11 -5.17 1.42 17.30
C PRO A 11 -6.49 2.14 17.03
N ARG A 12 -6.49 3.47 17.00
CA ARG A 12 -7.69 4.28 16.71
C ARG A 12 -8.22 4.05 15.30
N TRP A 13 -7.34 3.92 14.30
CA TRP A 13 -7.72 3.67 12.91
C TRP A 13 -8.24 2.25 12.71
N GLU A 14 -7.61 1.27 13.36
CA GLU A 14 -8.09 -0.11 13.38
C GLU A 14 -9.43 -0.25 14.13
N ALA A 15 -9.71 0.61 15.10
CA ALA A 15 -11.02 0.72 15.74
C ALA A 15 -12.08 1.45 14.88
N GLY A 16 -11.70 1.92 13.67
CA GLY A 16 -12.63 2.57 12.74
C GLY A 16 -12.85 4.07 13.00
N ALA A 17 -11.92 4.74 13.70
CA ALA A 17 -11.99 6.20 13.84
C ALA A 17 -12.00 6.89 12.48
N ILE A 18 -12.75 7.99 12.39
CA ILE A 18 -12.79 8.85 11.19
C ILE A 18 -11.81 10.01 11.43
N PRO A 19 -11.01 10.40 10.40
CA PRO A 19 -10.16 11.58 10.47
C PRO A 19 -10.97 12.84 10.80
N ASP A 20 -10.47 13.65 11.72
CA ASP A 20 -11.09 14.94 12.01
C ASP A 20 -10.79 15.98 10.91
N ALA A 21 -11.52 17.09 10.95
CA ALA A 21 -11.41 18.16 9.95
C ALA A 21 -9.99 18.77 9.90
N GLU A 22 -9.29 18.83 11.02
CA GLU A 22 -7.92 19.36 11.09
C GLU A 22 -6.94 18.44 10.36
N LEU A 23 -7.01 17.13 10.59
CA LEU A 23 -6.20 16.14 9.88
C LEU A 23 -6.47 16.18 8.38
N ILE A 24 -7.75 16.21 7.98
CA ILE A 24 -8.15 16.31 6.57
C ILE A 24 -7.57 17.58 5.93
N ALA A 25 -7.65 18.72 6.61
CA ALA A 25 -7.10 19.98 6.11
C ALA A 25 -5.57 19.96 5.98
N ARG A 26 -4.85 19.40 6.96
CA ARG A 26 -3.39 19.28 6.93
C ARG A 26 -2.92 18.39 5.79
N VAL A 27 -3.53 17.22 5.65
CA VAL A 27 -3.21 16.27 4.57
C VAL A 27 -3.58 16.89 3.21
N GLY A 28 -4.75 17.49 3.10
CA GLY A 28 -5.20 18.16 1.88
C GLY A 28 -4.25 19.28 1.43
N LYS A 29 -3.73 20.08 2.37
CA LYS A 29 -2.71 21.09 2.07
C LYS A 29 -1.45 20.48 1.47
N LEU A 30 -0.91 19.42 2.09
CA LEU A 30 0.28 18.74 1.60
C LEU A 30 0.05 18.09 0.23
N MET A 31 -1.10 17.45 0.02
CA MET A 31 -1.46 16.89 -1.30
C MET A 31 -1.55 17.98 -2.35
N GLY A 32 -2.10 19.15 -2.01
CA GLY A 32 -2.12 20.33 -2.88
C GLY A 32 -0.73 20.82 -3.29
N GLU A 33 0.26 20.70 -2.41
CA GLU A 33 1.65 21.04 -2.73
C GLU A 33 2.27 20.01 -3.70
N PHE A 34 2.08 18.72 -3.47
CA PHE A 34 2.48 17.66 -4.41
C PHE A 34 1.83 17.85 -5.80
N MET A 35 0.55 18.22 -5.85
CA MET A 35 -0.15 18.47 -7.11
C MET A 35 0.41 19.70 -7.84
N LYS A 36 0.67 20.78 -7.12
CA LYS A 36 1.23 22.02 -7.69
C LYS A 36 2.65 21.83 -8.22
N SER A 37 3.46 21.00 -7.58
CA SER A 37 4.80 20.66 -8.05
C SER A 37 4.78 19.72 -9.26
N GLY A 38 3.62 19.12 -9.61
CA GLY A 38 3.51 18.14 -10.69
C GLY A 38 4.18 16.79 -10.36
N THR A 39 4.53 16.55 -9.10
CA THR A 39 5.26 15.34 -8.68
C THR A 39 4.34 14.22 -8.20
N LEU A 40 3.09 14.52 -7.83
CA LEU A 40 2.14 13.52 -7.34
C LEU A 40 1.82 12.45 -8.40
N LEU A 41 1.92 11.18 -8.01
CA LEU A 41 1.54 10.03 -8.83
C LEU A 41 0.25 9.36 -8.35
N GLY A 42 -0.11 9.55 -7.08
CA GLY A 42 -1.31 9.00 -6.46
C GLY A 42 -1.13 8.82 -4.95
N GLY A 43 -2.20 8.46 -4.28
CA GLY A 43 -2.18 8.20 -2.84
C GLY A 43 -3.55 7.74 -2.38
N GLU A 44 -3.58 6.81 -1.44
CA GLU A 44 -4.82 6.24 -0.91
C GLU A 44 -4.70 5.99 0.59
N GLY A 45 -5.82 6.13 1.29
CA GLY A 45 -6.00 5.60 2.63
C GLY A 45 -6.60 4.19 2.58
N LEU A 46 -6.37 3.39 3.60
CA LEU A 46 -6.94 2.05 3.74
C LEU A 46 -7.90 2.00 4.92
N ARG A 47 -9.00 1.28 4.74
CA ARG A 47 -9.94 0.98 5.81
C ARG A 47 -9.30 0.05 6.84
N ALA A 48 -9.87 0.00 8.05
CA ALA A 48 -9.43 -0.92 9.11
C ALA A 48 -9.33 -2.36 8.60
N SER A 49 -8.37 -3.12 9.12
CA SER A 49 -8.14 -4.51 8.70
C SER A 49 -9.33 -5.43 8.98
N SER A 50 -10.20 -5.06 9.94
CA SER A 50 -11.47 -5.76 10.22
C SER A 50 -12.43 -5.82 9.02
N GLN A 51 -12.25 -4.96 8.01
CA GLN A 51 -13.01 -4.94 6.78
C GLN A 51 -12.34 -5.68 5.62
N GLY A 52 -11.18 -6.28 5.86
CA GLY A 52 -10.37 -6.99 4.88
C GLY A 52 -10.24 -8.47 5.15
N VAL A 53 -9.49 -9.11 4.27
CA VAL A 53 -9.08 -10.52 4.40
C VAL A 53 -7.59 -10.64 4.11
N ARG A 54 -6.95 -11.59 4.80
CA ARG A 54 -5.57 -12.02 4.56
C ARG A 54 -5.61 -13.40 3.92
N LEU A 55 -5.01 -13.51 2.74
CA LEU A 55 -4.80 -14.78 2.04
C LEU A 55 -3.35 -15.21 2.26
N ARG A 56 -3.14 -16.42 2.73
CA ARG A 56 -1.83 -17.03 2.82
C ARG A 56 -1.79 -18.26 1.93
N PHE A 57 -0.84 -18.28 1.02
CA PHE A 57 -0.55 -19.42 0.15
C PHE A 57 0.78 -20.01 0.58
N SER A 58 0.78 -21.30 0.91
CA SER A 58 1.97 -22.01 1.35
C SER A 58 1.84 -23.49 1.05
N GLY A 59 2.84 -24.08 0.36
CA GLY A 59 2.85 -25.49 -0.01
C GLY A 59 1.67 -25.92 -0.89
N GLY A 60 1.11 -25.02 -1.69
CA GLY A 60 -0.06 -25.26 -2.54
C GLY A 60 -1.42 -25.12 -1.84
N GLU A 61 -1.43 -24.87 -0.54
CA GLU A 61 -2.65 -24.63 0.23
C GLU A 61 -2.95 -23.15 0.38
N ARG A 62 -4.24 -22.80 0.46
CA ARG A 62 -4.73 -21.43 0.71
C ARG A 62 -5.46 -21.36 2.03
N THR A 63 -5.00 -20.48 2.91
CA THR A 63 -5.72 -20.08 4.12
C THR A 63 -6.32 -18.68 3.96
N VAL A 64 -7.54 -18.48 4.44
CA VAL A 64 -8.23 -17.20 4.44
C VAL A 64 -8.49 -16.78 5.88
N THR A 65 -7.96 -15.64 6.29
CA THR A 65 -8.17 -15.05 7.61
C THR A 65 -8.95 -13.76 7.46
N LYS A 66 -10.13 -13.67 8.07
CA LYS A 66 -10.86 -12.40 8.17
C LYS A 66 -10.22 -11.51 9.22
N GLY A 67 -10.16 -10.18 8.96
CA GLY A 67 -9.68 -9.25 9.96
C GLY A 67 -10.57 -9.14 11.21
N PRO A 68 -10.10 -8.47 12.27
CA PRO A 68 -8.85 -7.68 12.29
C PRO A 68 -7.60 -8.58 12.26
N PHE A 69 -6.54 -8.11 11.59
CA PHE A 69 -5.32 -8.90 11.45
C PHE A 69 -4.45 -8.77 12.69
N THR A 70 -3.90 -9.91 13.14
CA THR A 70 -2.74 -9.89 14.03
C THR A 70 -1.51 -9.60 13.18
N PRO A 71 -0.77 -8.50 13.45
CA PRO A 71 0.44 -8.19 12.70
C PRO A 71 1.49 -9.31 12.80
N SER A 72 2.12 -9.60 11.67
CA SER A 72 3.28 -10.49 11.56
C SER A 72 4.47 -9.70 11.00
N ASN A 73 5.10 -10.13 9.91
CA ASN A 73 5.97 -9.25 9.15
C ASN A 73 5.15 -8.52 8.08
N GLU A 74 4.91 -7.25 8.31
CA GLU A 74 4.06 -6.38 7.48
C GLU A 74 4.86 -5.63 6.40
N LEU A 75 6.12 -6.00 6.16
CA LEU A 75 6.94 -5.38 5.12
C LEU A 75 6.37 -5.69 3.74
N PRO A 76 6.07 -4.69 2.90
CA PRO A 76 5.51 -4.93 1.58
C PRO A 76 6.59 -5.16 0.51
N ALA A 77 6.29 -6.05 -0.44
CA ALA A 77 7.02 -6.20 -1.70
C ALA A 77 6.37 -5.40 -2.85
N GLY A 78 5.11 -5.05 -2.70
CA GLY A 78 4.33 -4.33 -3.70
C GLY A 78 2.84 -4.44 -3.45
N PHE A 79 2.06 -3.83 -4.34
CA PHE A 79 0.61 -3.90 -4.26
C PHE A 79 -0.05 -3.74 -5.63
N THR A 80 -1.29 -4.18 -5.72
CA THR A 80 -2.18 -3.91 -6.84
C THR A 80 -3.46 -3.24 -6.32
N LEU A 81 -3.86 -2.13 -6.93
CA LEU A 81 -5.20 -1.57 -6.74
C LEU A 81 -6.15 -2.14 -7.78
N VAL A 82 -7.27 -2.62 -7.31
CA VAL A 82 -8.34 -3.17 -8.15
C VAL A 82 -9.66 -2.49 -7.85
N ARG A 83 -10.54 -2.49 -8.87
CA ARG A 83 -11.94 -2.13 -8.72
C ARG A 83 -12.78 -3.35 -9.07
N THR A 84 -13.48 -3.90 -8.08
CA THR A 84 -14.26 -5.13 -8.22
C THR A 84 -15.67 -4.96 -7.68
N ALA A 85 -16.59 -5.81 -8.12
CA ALA A 85 -17.97 -5.82 -7.62
C ALA A 85 -18.05 -6.36 -6.18
N SER A 86 -17.08 -7.17 -5.76
CA SER A 86 -17.06 -7.77 -4.43
C SER A 86 -15.65 -8.04 -3.92
N LEU A 87 -15.54 -8.30 -2.62
CA LEU A 87 -14.31 -8.79 -2.00
C LEU A 87 -13.92 -10.19 -2.53
N ASP A 88 -14.90 -11.04 -2.84
CA ASP A 88 -14.65 -12.37 -3.40
C ASP A 88 -14.00 -12.29 -4.79
N GLU A 89 -14.40 -11.32 -5.61
CA GLU A 89 -13.77 -11.06 -6.90
C GLU A 89 -12.32 -10.57 -6.71
N ALA A 90 -12.06 -9.68 -5.74
CA ALA A 90 -10.70 -9.25 -5.40
C ALA A 90 -9.84 -10.45 -4.93
N MET A 91 -10.40 -11.36 -4.10
CA MET A 91 -9.74 -12.60 -3.68
C MET A 91 -9.47 -13.55 -4.85
N HIS A 92 -10.37 -13.61 -5.84
CA HIS A 92 -10.14 -14.40 -7.06
C HIS A 92 -8.89 -13.93 -7.81
N TRP A 93 -8.77 -12.63 -8.05
CA TRP A 93 -7.60 -12.06 -8.73
C TRP A 93 -6.31 -12.25 -7.93
N ALA A 94 -6.36 -12.04 -6.61
CA ALA A 94 -5.22 -12.31 -5.72
C ALA A 94 -4.78 -13.78 -5.77
N SER A 95 -5.75 -14.72 -5.81
CA SER A 95 -5.46 -16.16 -5.91
C SER A 95 -4.81 -16.53 -7.24
N ARG A 96 -5.22 -15.90 -8.34
CA ARG A 96 -4.58 -16.08 -9.65
C ARG A 96 -3.13 -15.61 -9.65
N PHE A 97 -2.86 -14.47 -9.03
CA PHE A 97 -1.49 -13.98 -8.84
C PHE A 97 -0.65 -14.96 -8.02
N ALA A 98 -1.18 -15.43 -6.88
CA ALA A 98 -0.50 -16.42 -6.05
C ALA A 98 -0.22 -17.74 -6.79
N GLY A 99 -1.12 -18.18 -7.67
CA GLY A 99 -0.92 -19.35 -8.54
C GLY A 99 0.28 -19.22 -9.49
N ILE A 100 0.72 -17.97 -9.77
CA ILE A 100 1.91 -17.70 -10.60
C ILE A 100 3.16 -17.60 -9.73
N VAL A 101 3.09 -16.87 -8.61
CA VAL A 101 4.28 -16.56 -7.79
C VAL A 101 4.62 -17.66 -6.77
N GLY A 102 3.66 -18.51 -6.42
CA GLY A 102 3.81 -19.56 -5.40
C GLY A 102 3.46 -19.05 -4.01
N ASP A 103 4.27 -19.44 -3.02
CA ASP A 103 4.04 -19.06 -1.63
C ASP A 103 4.08 -17.54 -1.46
N VAL A 104 2.99 -16.99 -0.93
CA VAL A 104 2.84 -15.54 -0.72
C VAL A 104 1.74 -15.26 0.30
N GLU A 105 1.88 -14.19 1.05
CA GLU A 105 0.81 -13.63 1.88
C GLU A 105 0.32 -12.31 1.27
N ILE A 106 -1.00 -12.17 1.15
CA ILE A 106 -1.66 -11.03 0.49
C ILE A 106 -2.75 -10.49 1.41
N ASP A 107 -2.63 -9.24 1.81
CA ASP A 107 -3.70 -8.52 2.48
C ASP A 107 -4.59 -7.83 1.45
N ILE A 108 -5.89 -8.07 1.53
CA ILE A 108 -6.89 -7.40 0.69
C ILE A 108 -7.72 -6.50 1.59
N ARG A 109 -7.58 -5.18 1.41
CA ARG A 109 -8.28 -4.18 2.21
C ARG A 109 -9.01 -3.18 1.34
N PRO A 110 -10.23 -2.75 1.73
CA PRO A 110 -10.91 -1.67 1.02
C PRO A 110 -10.10 -0.38 1.09
N VAL A 111 -10.07 0.36 0.00
CA VAL A 111 -9.57 1.73 -0.04
C VAL A 111 -10.58 2.64 0.68
N THR A 112 -10.07 3.65 1.36
CA THR A 112 -10.89 4.69 1.99
C THR A 112 -11.38 5.64 0.92
N GLU A 113 -12.69 5.69 0.73
CA GLU A 113 -13.33 6.58 -0.22
C GLU A 113 -13.74 7.92 0.45
N PRO A 114 -13.95 9.01 -0.30
CA PRO A 114 -14.35 10.29 0.28
C PRO A 114 -15.62 10.23 1.14
N TRP A 115 -16.58 9.36 0.81
CA TRP A 115 -17.79 9.15 1.63
C TRP A 115 -17.52 8.36 2.91
N ASP A 116 -16.47 7.54 2.97
CA ASP A 116 -16.08 6.81 4.17
C ASP A 116 -15.59 7.74 5.29
N ILE A 117 -15.12 8.94 4.92
CA ILE A 117 -14.62 9.97 5.85
C ILE A 117 -15.53 11.22 5.90
N GLY A 118 -16.74 11.11 5.34
CA GLY A 118 -17.75 12.16 5.43
C GLY A 118 -17.50 13.40 4.56
N MET A 119 -16.59 13.35 3.59
CA MET A 119 -16.34 14.47 2.67
C MET A 119 -17.46 14.64 1.63
N VAL A 120 -18.12 13.56 1.28
CA VAL A 120 -19.27 13.55 0.35
C VAL A 120 -20.32 12.58 0.86
N PRO A 121 -21.60 12.72 0.46
CA PRO A 121 -22.64 11.72 0.76
C PRO A 121 -22.28 10.34 0.22
N VAL A 122 -22.73 9.30 0.91
CA VAL A 122 -22.62 7.92 0.41
C VAL A 122 -23.44 7.79 -0.87
N PRO A 123 -22.87 7.30 -1.98
CA PRO A 123 -23.62 7.06 -3.21
C PRO A 123 -24.79 6.09 -2.97
N SER A 124 -25.92 6.34 -3.62
CA SER A 124 -27.11 5.47 -3.53
C SER A 124 -26.86 4.06 -4.08
N GLU A 125 -25.93 3.93 -5.01
CA GLU A 125 -25.52 2.67 -5.60
C GLU A 125 -24.00 2.57 -5.59
N LEU A 126 -23.47 1.43 -5.15
CA LEU A 126 -22.05 1.10 -5.13
C LEU A 126 -21.84 -0.23 -5.87
N PRO A 127 -21.92 -0.23 -7.21
CA PRO A 127 -21.80 -1.46 -7.99
C PRO A 127 -20.38 -2.06 -7.91
N THR A 128 -19.38 -1.24 -7.57
CA THR A 128 -18.00 -1.66 -7.41
C THR A 128 -17.35 -0.95 -6.23
N ARG A 129 -16.29 -1.55 -5.70
CA ARG A 129 -15.44 -0.97 -4.65
C ARG A 129 -13.97 -1.13 -5.01
N ARG A 130 -13.13 -0.20 -4.55
CA ARG A 130 -11.68 -0.30 -4.70
C ARG A 130 -11.07 -1.09 -3.54
N TYR A 131 -10.16 -1.99 -3.88
CA TYR A 131 -9.38 -2.76 -2.91
C TYR A 131 -7.89 -2.66 -3.22
N MET A 132 -7.07 -2.68 -2.18
CA MET A 132 -5.64 -2.84 -2.27
C MET A 132 -5.28 -4.29 -1.96
N LEU A 133 -4.59 -4.94 -2.87
CA LEU A 133 -3.96 -6.25 -2.71
C LEU A 133 -2.50 -5.99 -2.36
N LEU A 134 -2.14 -6.07 -1.09
CA LEU A 134 -0.80 -5.80 -0.60
C LEU A 134 -0.02 -7.12 -0.46
N TYR A 135 1.05 -7.27 -1.21
CA TYR A 135 1.92 -8.44 -1.19
C TYR A 135 2.99 -8.29 -0.13
N LYS A 136 3.13 -9.28 0.75
CA LYS A 136 4.18 -9.28 1.77
C LYS A 136 5.53 -9.60 1.14
N ALA A 137 6.57 -8.94 1.66
CA ALA A 137 7.93 -9.21 1.27
C ALA A 137 8.42 -10.55 1.86
N ASP A 138 9.27 -11.19 1.08
CA ASP A 138 9.99 -12.40 1.45
C ASP A 138 11.50 -12.22 1.14
N ALA A 139 12.30 -13.20 1.46
CA ALA A 139 13.74 -13.16 1.21
C ALA A 139 14.07 -13.02 -0.29
N ALA A 140 13.22 -13.51 -1.19
CA ALA A 140 13.43 -13.38 -2.62
C ALA A 140 13.19 -11.95 -3.11
N SER A 141 12.10 -11.30 -2.70
CA SER A 141 11.79 -9.91 -3.05
C SER A 141 12.79 -8.93 -2.43
N GLU A 142 13.23 -9.18 -1.19
CA GLU A 142 14.25 -8.34 -0.54
C GLU A 142 15.67 -8.57 -1.07
N SER A 143 15.92 -9.65 -1.82
CA SER A 143 17.23 -9.88 -2.45
C SER A 143 17.51 -8.98 -3.67
N GLY A 144 16.51 -8.27 -4.19
CA GLY A 144 16.59 -7.48 -5.41
C GLY A 144 16.77 -8.30 -6.69
N ARG A 145 16.69 -9.62 -6.60
CA ARG A 145 16.82 -10.49 -7.78
C ARG A 145 15.54 -10.47 -8.60
N PRO A 146 15.62 -10.23 -9.90
CA PRO A 146 14.45 -10.26 -10.76
C PRO A 146 13.84 -11.67 -10.77
N ARG A 147 12.51 -11.74 -10.78
CA ARG A 147 11.79 -13.00 -10.94
C ARG A 147 12.17 -13.67 -12.27
N PRO A 148 12.10 -15.01 -12.38
CA PRO A 148 12.34 -15.73 -13.65
C PRO A 148 11.51 -15.13 -14.81
N ALA A 149 12.09 -15.09 -16.00
CA ALA A 149 11.45 -14.47 -17.17
C ALA A 149 10.06 -15.06 -17.48
N GLU A 150 9.92 -16.39 -17.36
CA GLU A 150 8.61 -17.07 -17.55
C GLU A 150 7.57 -16.59 -16.53
N GLN A 151 7.97 -16.44 -15.26
CA GLN A 151 7.07 -15.98 -14.20
C GLN A 151 6.66 -14.51 -14.45
N ARG A 152 7.59 -13.64 -14.86
CA ARG A 152 7.31 -12.26 -15.23
C ARG A 152 6.30 -12.18 -16.39
N ALA A 153 6.50 -13.01 -17.43
CA ALA A 153 5.58 -13.05 -18.57
C ALA A 153 4.16 -13.51 -18.16
N LYS A 154 4.05 -14.47 -17.24
CA LYS A 154 2.75 -14.90 -16.72
C LYS A 154 2.07 -13.79 -15.89
N ILE A 155 2.82 -13.06 -15.09
CA ILE A 155 2.34 -11.91 -14.30
C ILE A 155 1.86 -10.80 -15.25
N SER A 156 2.64 -10.44 -16.27
CA SER A 156 2.24 -9.44 -17.28
C SER A 156 0.91 -9.80 -17.94
N ARG A 157 0.75 -11.05 -18.37
CA ARG A 157 -0.52 -11.52 -18.98
C ARG A 157 -1.70 -11.40 -18.01
N LEU A 158 -1.49 -11.75 -16.72
CA LEU A 158 -2.53 -11.59 -15.71
C LEU A 158 -2.96 -10.12 -15.59
N PHE A 159 -2.00 -9.19 -15.55
CA PHE A 159 -2.32 -7.76 -15.46
C PHE A 159 -2.96 -7.21 -16.73
N GLU A 160 -2.58 -7.70 -17.92
CA GLU A 160 -3.26 -7.40 -19.18
C GLU A 160 -4.72 -7.87 -19.16
N GLU A 161 -5.00 -9.07 -18.64
CA GLU A 161 -6.36 -9.57 -18.48
C GLU A 161 -7.16 -8.72 -17.49
N MET A 162 -6.58 -8.38 -16.32
CA MET A 162 -7.21 -7.50 -15.32
C MET A 162 -7.51 -6.11 -15.89
N SER A 163 -6.61 -5.57 -16.70
CA SER A 163 -6.79 -4.30 -17.39
C SER A 163 -7.93 -4.38 -18.42
N SER A 164 -7.94 -5.43 -19.24
CA SER A 164 -8.98 -5.68 -20.25
C SER A 164 -10.36 -5.90 -19.62
N ALA A 165 -10.40 -6.48 -18.42
CA ALA A 165 -11.62 -6.63 -17.63
C ALA A 165 -12.05 -5.34 -16.91
N GLY A 166 -11.27 -4.25 -17.00
CA GLY A 166 -11.53 -2.98 -16.28
C GLY A 166 -11.34 -3.05 -14.77
N VAL A 167 -10.68 -4.10 -14.29
CA VAL A 167 -10.46 -4.36 -12.86
C VAL A 167 -9.18 -3.67 -12.35
N LEU A 168 -8.11 -3.66 -13.14
CA LEU A 168 -6.82 -3.11 -12.75
C LEU A 168 -6.85 -1.58 -12.74
N LEU A 169 -6.51 -0.97 -11.61
CA LEU A 169 -6.31 0.47 -11.51
C LEU A 169 -4.82 0.84 -11.54
N THR A 170 -4.00 0.12 -10.79
CA THR A 170 -2.54 0.26 -10.81
C THR A 170 -1.88 -0.99 -10.24
N ASN A 171 -0.64 -1.21 -10.63
CA ASN A 171 0.23 -2.26 -10.09
C ASN A 171 1.61 -1.67 -9.82
N ILE A 172 2.13 -1.90 -8.62
CA ILE A 172 3.36 -1.29 -8.11
C ILE A 172 4.22 -2.36 -7.46
N GLY A 173 5.44 -2.53 -7.94
CA GLY A 173 6.51 -3.24 -7.26
C GLY A 173 7.37 -2.28 -6.44
N LEU A 174 7.93 -2.77 -5.34
CA LEU A 174 8.84 -2.03 -4.50
C LEU A 174 10.25 -2.61 -4.62
N GLN A 175 11.24 -1.72 -4.72
CA GLN A 175 12.64 -2.10 -4.58
C GLN A 175 12.90 -2.65 -3.17
N PRO A 176 13.96 -3.46 -2.95
CA PRO A 176 14.34 -3.93 -1.62
C PRO A 176 14.41 -2.82 -0.59
N SER A 177 14.10 -3.16 0.66
CA SER A 177 14.04 -2.17 1.74
C SER A 177 15.38 -1.52 2.06
N GLU A 178 16.51 -2.10 1.63
CA GLU A 178 17.84 -1.51 1.75
C GLU A 178 17.98 -0.15 1.04
N GLN A 179 17.14 0.10 0.03
CA GLN A 179 17.09 1.38 -0.70
C GLN A 179 16.11 2.37 -0.06
N GLY A 180 15.52 2.03 1.08
CA GLY A 180 14.50 2.83 1.76
C GLY A 180 14.99 3.48 3.05
N LYS A 181 14.10 4.30 3.63
CA LYS A 181 14.29 4.94 4.93
C LYS A 181 13.04 4.78 5.77
N ARG A 182 13.22 4.55 7.07
CA ARG A 182 12.12 4.51 8.06
C ARG A 182 12.22 5.70 8.99
N TYR A 183 11.12 6.40 9.17
CA TYR A 183 10.98 7.53 10.05
C TYR A 183 10.09 7.16 11.22
N THR A 184 10.57 7.38 12.46
CA THR A 184 9.77 7.22 13.66
C THR A 184 9.60 8.57 14.32
N PHE A 185 8.35 8.99 14.53
CA PHE A 185 7.98 10.32 15.06
C PHE A 185 7.62 10.21 16.54
N LYS A 186 8.22 11.04 17.38
CA LYS A 186 7.94 11.09 18.82
C LYS A 186 8.23 12.48 19.38
N GLY A 187 7.22 13.08 20.06
CA GLY A 187 7.40 14.36 20.76
C GLY A 187 7.85 15.52 19.85
N GLY A 188 7.32 15.60 18.62
CA GLY A 188 7.67 16.67 17.67
C GLY A 188 9.04 16.50 16.98
N ARG A 189 9.71 15.38 17.23
CA ARG A 189 10.99 15.02 16.58
C ARG A 189 10.81 13.72 15.80
N HIS A 190 11.72 13.45 14.88
CA HIS A 190 11.80 12.14 14.23
C HIS A 190 13.23 11.60 14.24
N THR A 191 13.33 10.28 14.21
CA THR A 191 14.56 9.55 13.94
C THR A 191 14.44 8.88 12.58
N VAL A 192 15.55 8.70 11.89
CA VAL A 192 15.62 8.07 10.57
C VAL A 192 16.56 6.88 10.66
N VAL A 193 16.12 5.76 10.12
CA VAL A 193 16.91 4.53 9.98
C VAL A 193 16.94 4.15 8.51
N ASP A 194 18.15 3.90 7.98
CA ASP A 194 18.32 3.35 6.65
C ASP A 194 17.99 1.86 6.64
N GLY A 195 17.45 1.38 5.50
CA GLY A 195 17.27 -0.06 5.32
C GLY A 195 18.59 -0.84 5.26
N PRO A 196 18.55 -2.17 5.20
CA PRO A 196 17.35 -2.98 5.09
C PRO A 196 16.54 -3.07 6.39
N PHE A 197 15.22 -3.18 6.26
CA PHE A 197 14.34 -3.37 7.42
C PHE A 197 14.15 -4.85 7.69
N ALA A 198 14.55 -5.30 8.88
CA ALA A 198 14.41 -6.71 9.27
C ALA A 198 12.94 -7.17 9.27
N GLU A 199 12.05 -6.28 9.73
CA GLU A 199 10.60 -6.52 9.79
C GLU A 199 9.83 -5.18 9.89
N SER A 200 8.51 -5.26 9.66
CA SER A 200 7.55 -4.22 10.05
C SER A 200 6.45 -4.90 10.85
N LYS A 201 6.17 -4.41 12.05
CA LYS A 201 5.15 -5.01 12.95
C LYS A 201 3.78 -4.34 12.87
N GLU A 202 3.63 -3.36 12.00
CA GLU A 202 2.42 -2.57 11.92
C GLU A 202 1.89 -2.50 10.50
N LEU A 203 0.57 -2.64 10.39
CA LEU A 203 -0.16 -2.56 9.12
C LEU A 203 0.00 -1.18 8.51
N ILE A 204 -0.02 -1.11 7.19
CA ILE A 204 -0.07 0.15 6.44
C ILE A 204 -1.49 0.72 6.54
N ALA A 205 -1.62 2.01 6.88
CA ALA A 205 -2.89 2.73 6.90
C ALA A 205 -3.14 3.53 5.62
N GLY A 206 -2.09 3.83 4.86
CA GLY A 206 -2.20 4.54 3.59
C GLY A 206 -0.83 4.91 3.05
N TYR A 207 -0.84 5.55 1.88
CA TYR A 207 0.38 5.90 1.18
C TYR A 207 0.20 7.11 0.26
N VAL A 208 1.34 7.69 -0.15
CA VAL A 208 1.44 8.64 -1.27
C VAL A 208 2.60 8.25 -2.17
N MET A 209 2.39 8.29 -3.47
CA MET A 209 3.42 8.07 -4.50
C MET A 209 3.74 9.38 -5.21
N PHE A 210 5.01 9.60 -5.49
CA PHE A 210 5.46 10.83 -6.11
C PHE A 210 6.81 10.66 -6.84
N ARG A 211 7.16 11.68 -7.64
CA ARG A 211 8.48 11.78 -8.27
C ARG A 211 9.36 12.72 -7.45
N ALA A 212 10.63 12.35 -7.32
CA ALA A 212 11.68 13.21 -6.80
C ALA A 212 12.97 12.99 -7.59
N GLN A 213 13.87 13.97 -7.57
CA GLN A 213 15.14 13.88 -8.28
C GLN A 213 16.14 12.96 -7.58
N SER A 214 16.07 12.91 -6.25
CA SER A 214 16.94 12.10 -5.40
C SER A 214 16.22 11.53 -4.19
N LEU A 215 16.91 10.62 -3.49
CA LEU A 215 16.43 10.06 -2.21
C LEU A 215 16.39 11.13 -1.12
N GLU A 216 17.30 12.11 -1.16
CA GLU A 216 17.35 13.22 -0.21
C GLU A 216 16.11 14.11 -0.34
N GLU A 217 15.73 14.50 -1.56
CA GLU A 217 14.49 15.24 -1.81
C GLU A 217 13.27 14.43 -1.36
N ALA A 218 13.24 13.13 -1.67
CA ALA A 218 12.16 12.25 -1.24
C ALA A 218 12.09 12.14 0.29
N ALA A 219 13.23 12.18 0.98
CA ALA A 219 13.33 12.15 2.44
C ALA A 219 12.70 13.38 3.11
N GLU A 220 12.85 14.55 2.51
CA GLU A 220 12.18 15.78 2.98
C GLU A 220 10.66 15.66 2.88
N TRP A 221 10.15 15.13 1.76
CA TRP A 221 8.73 14.85 1.60
C TRP A 221 8.21 13.81 2.60
N ALA A 222 8.99 12.76 2.91
CA ALA A 222 8.61 11.74 3.88
C ALA A 222 8.46 12.32 5.29
N SER A 223 9.41 13.17 5.71
CA SER A 223 9.33 13.88 6.99
C SER A 223 8.08 14.74 7.07
N ARG A 224 7.81 15.56 6.06
CA ARG A 224 6.63 16.44 6.01
C ARG A 224 5.32 15.65 5.99
N TYR A 225 5.29 14.55 5.24
CA TYR A 225 4.14 13.67 5.17
C TYR A 225 3.81 13.05 6.54
N GLY A 226 4.81 12.48 7.22
CA GLY A 226 4.62 11.88 8.54
C GLY A 226 4.03 12.87 9.56
N VAL A 227 4.51 14.11 9.55
CA VAL A 227 3.96 15.19 10.39
C VAL A 227 2.51 15.51 9.97
N ALA A 228 2.24 15.64 8.68
CA ALA A 228 0.92 16.02 8.19
C ALA A 228 -0.15 14.97 8.52
N VAL A 229 0.15 13.67 8.35
CA VAL A 229 -0.78 12.58 8.70
C VAL A 229 -0.81 12.28 10.20
N GLY A 230 0.15 12.82 10.97
CA GLY A 230 0.29 12.55 12.40
C GLY A 230 0.71 11.11 12.68
N ALA A 231 1.45 10.48 11.76
CA ALA A 231 1.90 9.11 11.91
C ALA A 231 3.00 8.99 12.96
N HIS A 232 3.02 7.86 13.68
CA HIS A 232 4.15 7.51 14.54
C HIS A 232 5.31 6.89 13.74
N GLU A 233 5.02 6.25 12.62
CA GLU A 233 6.03 5.67 11.72
C GLU A 233 5.62 5.81 10.24
N VAL A 234 6.61 6.09 9.38
CA VAL A 234 6.45 6.02 7.93
C VAL A 234 7.66 5.33 7.30
N ASP A 235 7.42 4.56 6.24
CA ASP A 235 8.46 3.99 5.39
C ASP A 235 8.49 4.76 4.06
N LEU A 236 9.66 5.27 3.69
CA LEU A 236 9.97 5.77 2.34
C LEU A 236 10.63 4.64 1.56
N ARG A 237 10.06 4.27 0.41
CA ARG A 237 10.57 3.21 -0.46
C ARG A 237 10.69 3.69 -1.90
N VAL A 238 11.64 3.11 -2.62
CA VAL A 238 11.78 3.30 -4.06
C VAL A 238 10.84 2.35 -4.79
N LEU A 239 10.16 2.84 -5.84
CA LEU A 239 9.32 2.01 -6.69
C LEU A 239 10.17 1.32 -7.76
N GLU A 240 9.78 0.09 -8.13
CA GLU A 240 10.32 -0.53 -9.33
C GLU A 240 9.98 0.32 -10.55
N GLU A 241 10.90 0.42 -11.50
CA GLU A 241 10.60 1.07 -12.76
C GLU A 241 9.54 0.26 -13.52
N ALA A 242 8.62 0.98 -14.18
CA ALA A 242 7.65 0.32 -15.04
C ALA A 242 8.40 -0.28 -16.23
N GLY A 243 8.36 -1.60 -16.34
CA GLY A 243 8.92 -2.31 -17.48
C GLY A 243 8.07 -2.11 -18.74
#